data_854cc1b311b5e7b31c15e92b08278c6f
#
_entry.id   854cc1b311b5e7b31c15e92b08278c6f
#
_cell.length_a   1.000
_cell.length_b   1.000
_cell.length_c   1.000
_cell.angle_alpha   90.00
_cell.angle_beta   90.00
_cell.angle_gamma   90.00
#
_symmetry.space_group_name_H-M   'P 1'
#
loop_
_entity.id
_entity.type
_entity.pdbx_description
1 polymer ?
#
loop_
_entity_poly.entity_id
_entity_poly.type
_entity_poly.pdbx_seq_one_letter_code
_entity_poly.pdbx_strand_id
1 'polypeptide(L)'
;MIPQPPCSAIALDVGRKRIGLAGCDPLGITVTPLPALARRGGDQDASAVATLAWRRQAKVLVVGVPLDQAQRGTAQSHHCQRYARLLSRLLAGYGLAMPLVWVNEHGSTQAAAEHFGLQGDRTGRLDSAAAALLLEQWLREGSVLEPDPAPPLPPLC
;
A
#
# COMPACT_ATOMS: atom_id res chain seq x y z
N MET A 1 -14.34 -11.28 4.98
CA MET A 1 -14.91 -9.92 5.03
C MET A 1 -13.82 -8.89 4.78
N ILE A 2 -14.07 -7.88 3.95
CA ILE A 2 -13.12 -6.80 3.70
C ILE A 2 -13.29 -5.74 4.79
N PRO A 3 -12.23 -5.38 5.52
CA PRO A 3 -12.34 -4.33 6.54
C PRO A 3 -12.71 -2.99 5.91
N GLN A 4 -13.56 -2.25 6.58
CA GLN A 4 -13.93 -0.90 6.19
C GLN A 4 -13.16 0.11 7.05
N PRO A 5 -12.84 1.31 6.50
CA PRO A 5 -12.20 2.32 7.34
C PRO A 5 -13.15 2.77 8.48
N PRO A 6 -12.61 3.12 9.66
CA PRO A 6 -11.19 3.09 10.01
C PRO A 6 -10.74 1.72 10.55
N CYS A 7 -9.54 1.34 10.18
CA CYS A 7 -8.85 0.20 10.79
C CYS A 7 -7.35 0.38 10.59
N SER A 8 -6.54 -0.40 11.30
CA SER A 8 -5.10 -0.37 11.08
C SER A 8 -4.79 -0.87 9.68
N ALA A 9 -4.09 -0.06 8.90
CA ALA A 9 -3.78 -0.34 7.51
C ALA A 9 -2.35 0.04 7.19
N ILE A 10 -1.78 -0.61 6.17
CA ILE A 10 -0.51 -0.22 5.58
C ILE A 10 -0.78 0.13 4.12
N ALA A 11 -0.32 1.30 3.70
CA ALA A 11 -0.42 1.74 2.32
C ALA A 11 0.90 1.53 1.61
N LEU A 12 0.81 1.16 0.34
CA LEU A 12 1.95 0.91 -0.54
C LEU A 12 1.84 1.80 -1.77
N ASP A 13 2.90 2.55 -2.05
CA ASP A 13 3.10 3.23 -3.32
C ASP A 13 4.19 2.47 -4.06
N VAL A 14 3.79 1.63 -5.02
CA VAL A 14 4.69 0.69 -5.68
C VAL A 14 5.42 1.38 -6.83
N GLY A 15 6.68 1.75 -6.60
CA GLY A 15 7.56 2.26 -7.64
C GLY A 15 8.40 1.15 -8.27
N ARG A 16 9.21 1.52 -9.26
CA ARG A 16 10.09 0.56 -9.94
C ARG A 16 11.26 0.12 -9.06
N LYS A 17 11.83 1.05 -8.31
CA LYS A 17 13.02 0.80 -7.47
C LYS A 17 12.71 0.78 -5.99
N ARG A 18 11.67 1.46 -5.56
CA ARG A 18 11.30 1.60 -4.16
C ARG A 18 9.80 1.47 -3.98
N ILE A 19 9.43 1.09 -2.77
CA ILE A 19 8.04 1.05 -2.34
C ILE A 19 7.91 2.06 -1.21
N GLY A 20 7.06 3.07 -1.41
CA GLY A 20 6.70 3.98 -0.34
C GLY A 20 5.73 3.29 0.61
N LEU A 21 5.89 3.53 1.91
CA LEU A 21 5.10 2.87 2.94
C LEU A 21 4.52 3.91 3.89
N ALA A 22 3.29 3.68 4.31
CA ALA A 22 2.64 4.47 5.36
C ALA A 22 1.73 3.58 6.18
N GLY A 23 1.45 3.98 7.41
CA GLY A 23 0.55 3.24 8.27
C GLY A 23 -0.38 4.18 9.04
N CYS A 24 -1.52 3.66 9.47
CA CYS A 24 -2.42 4.41 10.32
C CYS A 24 -2.76 3.61 11.58
N ASP A 25 -3.22 4.33 12.62
CA ASP A 25 -3.74 3.71 13.82
C ASP A 25 -5.11 3.06 13.56
N PRO A 26 -5.60 2.19 14.45
CA PRO A 26 -6.90 1.54 14.28
C PRO A 26 -8.09 2.48 14.17
N LEU A 27 -7.98 3.70 14.72
CA LEU A 27 -9.03 4.70 14.66
C LEU A 27 -8.93 5.62 13.44
N GLY A 28 -7.86 5.49 12.64
CA GLY A 28 -7.67 6.31 11.45
C GLY A 28 -7.38 7.77 11.75
N ILE A 29 -6.88 8.08 12.94
CA ILE A 29 -6.62 9.46 13.36
C ILE A 29 -5.25 9.92 12.87
N THR A 30 -4.24 9.05 12.98
CA THR A 30 -2.86 9.40 12.64
C THR A 30 -2.39 8.56 11.46
N VAL A 31 -1.96 9.22 10.39
CA VAL A 31 -1.30 8.58 9.25
C VAL A 31 0.18 8.95 9.31
N THR A 32 1.04 7.94 9.32
CA THR A 32 2.47 8.11 9.49
C THR A 32 3.21 7.56 8.27
N PRO A 33 4.01 8.38 7.56
CA PRO A 33 4.93 7.84 6.57
C PRO A 33 5.96 6.94 7.26
N LEU A 34 6.23 5.78 6.65
CA LEU A 34 7.19 4.81 7.17
C LEU A 34 8.42 4.79 6.25
N PRO A 35 9.58 4.29 6.73
CA PRO A 35 10.75 4.21 5.87
C PRO A 35 10.44 3.45 4.57
N ALA A 36 10.82 4.04 3.43
CA ALA A 36 10.60 3.41 2.13
C ALA A 36 11.49 2.17 2.00
N LEU A 37 11.00 1.22 1.21
CA LEU A 37 11.66 -0.06 1.00
C LEU A 37 12.31 -0.09 -0.38
N ALA A 38 13.60 -0.40 -0.45
CA ALA A 38 14.25 -0.68 -1.73
C ALA A 38 13.77 -2.04 -2.25
N ARG A 39 13.28 -2.09 -3.49
CA ARG A 39 12.81 -3.35 -4.05
C ARG A 39 13.97 -4.29 -4.31
N ARG A 40 13.92 -5.48 -3.72
CA ARG A 40 14.97 -6.50 -3.81
C ARG A 40 14.47 -7.85 -4.29
N GLY A 41 13.17 -7.95 -4.54
CA GLY A 41 12.52 -9.19 -4.93
C GLY A 41 11.35 -9.50 -4.01
N GLY A 42 10.39 -10.28 -4.50
CA GLY A 42 9.14 -10.50 -3.78
C GLY A 42 9.32 -11.02 -2.36
N ASP A 43 10.19 -12.03 -2.17
CA ASP A 43 10.38 -12.63 -0.85
C ASP A 43 10.97 -11.65 0.16
N GLN A 44 12.00 -10.89 -0.23
CA GLN A 44 12.62 -9.91 0.65
C GLN A 44 11.69 -8.75 0.95
N ASP A 45 10.97 -8.28 -0.07
CA ASP A 45 10.01 -7.20 0.09
C ASP A 45 8.87 -7.64 1.02
N ALA A 46 8.37 -8.86 0.83
CA ALA A 46 7.32 -9.42 1.68
C ALA A 46 7.77 -9.55 3.14
N SER A 47 9.01 -9.99 3.37
CA SER A 47 9.56 -10.09 4.72
C SER A 47 9.59 -8.74 5.42
N ALA A 48 10.01 -7.70 4.71
CA ALA A 48 10.06 -6.34 5.28
C ALA A 48 8.66 -5.80 5.58
N VAL A 49 7.71 -6.00 4.66
CA VAL A 49 6.32 -5.58 4.88
C VAL A 49 5.68 -6.40 6.01
N ALA A 50 5.98 -7.70 6.09
CA ALA A 50 5.47 -8.56 7.15
C ALA A 50 5.86 -8.06 8.53
N THR A 51 7.11 -7.62 8.70
CA THR A 51 7.59 -7.06 9.96
C THR A 51 6.77 -5.85 10.37
N LEU A 52 6.52 -4.94 9.43
CA LEU A 52 5.72 -3.73 9.70
C LEU A 52 4.26 -4.08 9.98
N ALA A 53 3.68 -4.98 9.19
CA ALA A 53 2.29 -5.38 9.36
C ALA A 53 2.07 -6.07 10.72
N TRP A 54 3.00 -6.91 11.11
CA TRP A 54 2.95 -7.57 12.40
C TRP A 54 3.00 -6.58 13.55
N ARG A 55 3.98 -5.65 13.52
CA ARG A 55 4.14 -4.64 14.57
C ARG A 55 2.92 -3.75 14.70
N ARG A 56 2.30 -3.41 13.59
CA ARG A 56 1.16 -2.49 13.57
C ARG A 56 -0.17 -3.20 13.65
N GLN A 57 -0.18 -4.53 13.64
CA GLN A 57 -1.40 -5.33 13.61
C GLN A 57 -2.32 -4.91 12.46
N ALA A 58 -1.71 -4.72 11.29
CA ALA A 58 -2.44 -4.25 10.11
C ALA A 58 -3.48 -5.28 9.67
N LYS A 59 -4.64 -4.78 9.23
CA LYS A 59 -5.77 -5.61 8.80
C LYS A 59 -5.96 -5.59 7.29
N VAL A 60 -5.38 -4.62 6.59
CA VAL A 60 -5.60 -4.42 5.16
C VAL A 60 -4.39 -3.74 4.56
N LEU A 61 -4.11 -4.07 3.28
CA LEU A 61 -3.12 -3.36 2.48
C LEU A 61 -3.85 -2.42 1.53
N VAL A 62 -3.49 -1.14 1.56
CA VAL A 62 -4.00 -0.11 0.67
C VAL A 62 -2.96 0.14 -0.40
N VAL A 63 -3.32 -0.06 -1.66
CA VAL A 63 -2.37 0.01 -2.77
C VAL A 63 -2.82 1.08 -3.77
N GLY A 64 -1.90 1.98 -4.11
CA GLY A 64 -2.16 2.97 -5.15
C GLY A 64 -2.07 2.35 -6.53
N VAL A 65 -3.00 2.69 -7.40
CA VAL A 65 -2.99 2.25 -8.80
C VAL A 65 -3.17 3.47 -9.71
N PRO A 66 -2.32 3.62 -10.73
CA PRO A 66 -2.48 4.72 -11.68
C PRO A 66 -3.56 4.37 -12.71
N LEU A 67 -4.76 4.90 -12.50
CA LEU A 67 -5.86 4.75 -13.44
C LEU A 67 -5.89 5.94 -14.40
N ASP A 68 -6.49 5.77 -15.58
CA ASP A 68 -6.65 6.87 -16.52
C ASP A 68 -7.80 7.80 -16.05
N GLN A 69 -8.07 8.86 -16.81
CA GLN A 69 -9.09 9.84 -16.45
C GLN A 69 -10.50 9.23 -16.40
N ALA A 70 -10.71 8.12 -17.11
CA ALA A 70 -11.98 7.40 -17.09
C ALA A 70 -12.01 6.30 -16.02
N GLN A 71 -11.07 6.30 -15.08
CA GLN A 71 -10.93 5.29 -14.02
C GLN A 71 -10.67 3.88 -14.56
N ARG A 72 -10.06 3.78 -15.75
CA ARG A 72 -9.75 2.48 -16.35
C ARG A 72 -8.32 2.10 -16.08
N GLY A 73 -8.06 0.78 -16.05
CA GLY A 73 -6.71 0.26 -15.86
C GLY A 73 -5.78 0.61 -16.99
N THR A 74 -4.51 0.85 -16.64
CA THR A 74 -3.42 1.09 -17.59
C THR A 74 -2.41 -0.04 -17.47
N ALA A 75 -1.41 -0.10 -18.35
CA ALA A 75 -0.33 -1.09 -18.24
C ALA A 75 0.39 -0.95 -16.90
N GLN A 76 0.61 0.29 -16.44
CA GLN A 76 1.25 0.54 -15.14
C GLN A 76 0.37 0.08 -13.99
N SER A 77 -0.95 0.29 -14.05
CA SER A 77 -1.85 -0.17 -13.00
C SER A 77 -1.87 -1.70 -12.92
N HIS A 78 -1.85 -2.39 -14.07
CA HIS A 78 -1.80 -3.85 -14.08
C HIS A 78 -0.50 -4.38 -13.47
N HIS A 79 0.62 -3.71 -13.72
CA HIS A 79 1.90 -4.05 -13.11
C HIS A 79 1.83 -3.91 -11.58
N CYS A 80 1.31 -2.78 -11.10
CA CYS A 80 1.14 -2.55 -9.66
C CYS A 80 0.23 -3.60 -9.03
N GLN A 81 -0.87 -3.94 -9.69
CA GLN A 81 -1.81 -4.93 -9.17
C GLN A 81 -1.17 -6.32 -9.10
N ARG A 82 -0.44 -6.73 -10.14
CA ARG A 82 0.25 -8.04 -10.15
C ARG A 82 1.26 -8.12 -9.01
N TYR A 83 2.06 -7.07 -8.83
CA TYR A 83 3.05 -7.04 -7.77
C TYR A 83 2.39 -7.08 -6.39
N ALA A 84 1.35 -6.29 -6.18
CA ALA A 84 0.64 -6.25 -4.91
C ALA A 84 -0.01 -7.60 -4.58
N ARG A 85 -0.57 -8.27 -5.59
CA ARG A 85 -1.17 -9.59 -5.40
C ARG A 85 -0.12 -10.65 -5.07
N LEU A 86 1.05 -10.59 -5.71
CA LEU A 86 2.17 -11.46 -5.36
C LEU A 86 2.59 -11.22 -3.92
N LEU A 87 2.76 -9.96 -3.53
CA LEU A 87 3.13 -9.58 -2.18
C LEU A 87 2.11 -10.11 -1.16
N SER A 88 0.83 -9.95 -1.46
CA SER A 88 -0.26 -10.43 -0.61
C SER A 88 -0.18 -11.95 -0.38
N ARG A 89 0.09 -12.71 -1.43
CA ARG A 89 0.25 -14.16 -1.32
C ARG A 89 1.47 -14.53 -0.48
N LEU A 90 2.57 -13.82 -0.67
CA LEU A 90 3.79 -14.07 0.12
C LEU A 90 3.59 -13.72 1.59
N LEU A 91 2.85 -12.66 1.88
CA LEU A 91 2.50 -12.31 3.26
C LEU A 91 1.66 -13.39 3.93
N ALA A 92 0.77 -14.03 3.18
CA ALA A 92 -0.01 -15.16 3.72
C ALA A 92 0.91 -16.28 4.20
N GLY A 93 2.05 -16.47 3.55
CA GLY A 93 3.07 -17.43 3.99
C GLY A 93 3.69 -17.10 5.34
N TYR A 94 3.62 -15.83 5.76
CA TYR A 94 4.05 -15.41 7.10
C TYR A 94 2.89 -15.38 8.10
N GLY A 95 1.73 -15.90 7.74
CA GLY A 95 0.54 -15.89 8.58
C GLY A 95 -0.23 -14.58 8.53
N LEU A 96 0.07 -13.71 7.57
CA LEU A 96 -0.53 -12.39 7.44
C LEU A 96 -1.41 -12.31 6.19
N ALA A 97 -2.54 -13.01 6.22
CA ALA A 97 -3.49 -12.97 5.13
C ALA A 97 -4.34 -11.71 5.24
N MET A 98 -4.08 -10.74 4.36
CA MET A 98 -4.77 -9.46 4.36
C MET A 98 -5.41 -9.18 3.00
N PRO A 99 -6.61 -8.59 2.98
CA PRO A 99 -7.19 -8.16 1.72
C PRO A 99 -6.45 -6.95 1.16
N LEU A 100 -6.58 -6.74 -0.15
CA LEU A 100 -6.07 -5.57 -0.86
C LEU A 100 -7.21 -4.64 -1.18
N VAL A 101 -7.04 -3.36 -0.90
CA VAL A 101 -7.94 -2.31 -1.36
C VAL A 101 -7.15 -1.35 -2.24
N TRP A 102 -7.82 -0.74 -3.20
CA TRP A 102 -7.17 0.00 -4.28
C TRP A 102 -7.58 1.46 -4.25
N VAL A 103 -6.61 2.34 -4.41
CA VAL A 103 -6.82 3.78 -4.43
C VAL A 103 -6.17 4.35 -5.69
N ASN A 104 -6.85 5.30 -6.34
CA ASN A 104 -6.29 5.95 -7.51
C ASN A 104 -5.19 6.92 -7.08
N GLU A 105 -3.96 6.66 -7.56
CA GLU A 105 -2.80 7.49 -7.19
C GLU A 105 -2.56 8.67 -8.14
N HIS A 106 -3.53 9.00 -9.00
CA HIS A 106 -3.40 10.09 -9.97
C HIS A 106 -2.97 11.39 -9.29
N GLY A 107 -1.78 11.89 -9.64
CA GLY A 107 -1.24 13.13 -9.09
C GLY A 107 -0.73 13.06 -7.65
N SER A 108 -0.80 11.91 -6.98
CA SER A 108 -0.46 11.83 -5.55
C SER A 108 1.01 12.10 -5.27
N THR A 109 1.94 11.73 -6.17
CA THR A 109 3.37 11.99 -5.96
C THR A 109 3.67 13.48 -5.93
N GLN A 110 3.09 14.25 -6.88
CA GLN A 110 3.27 15.69 -6.91
C GLN A 110 2.60 16.35 -5.70
N ALA A 111 1.39 15.91 -5.37
CA ALA A 111 0.69 16.43 -4.20
C ALA A 111 1.48 16.14 -2.91
N ALA A 112 2.09 14.95 -2.82
CA ALA A 112 2.94 14.61 -1.68
C ALA A 112 4.16 15.52 -1.59
N ALA A 113 4.81 15.80 -2.72
CA ALA A 113 5.97 16.69 -2.74
C ALA A 113 5.61 18.08 -2.24
N GLU A 114 4.48 18.62 -2.68
CA GLU A 114 4.01 19.93 -2.26
C GLU A 114 3.59 19.94 -0.78
N HIS A 115 2.83 18.94 -0.37
CA HIS A 115 2.28 18.86 1.00
C HIS A 115 3.38 18.73 2.05
N PHE A 116 4.41 17.95 1.77
CA PHE A 116 5.50 17.66 2.71
C PHE A 116 6.78 18.42 2.42
N GLY A 117 6.82 19.26 1.38
CA GLY A 117 8.01 20.04 1.02
C GLY A 117 9.17 19.19 0.55
N LEU A 118 8.90 18.09 -0.15
CA LEU A 118 9.90 17.10 -0.53
C LEU A 118 10.30 17.16 -2.01
N GLN A 119 10.10 18.29 -2.70
CA GLN A 119 10.48 18.42 -4.10
C GLN A 119 11.97 18.09 -4.27
N GLY A 120 12.27 17.16 -5.19
CA GLY A 120 13.64 16.75 -5.48
C GLY A 120 14.23 15.76 -4.50
N ASP A 121 13.48 15.30 -3.51
CA ASP A 121 13.99 14.31 -2.55
C ASP A 121 14.11 12.94 -3.21
N ARG A 122 15.29 12.33 -3.07
CA ARG A 122 15.61 11.01 -3.63
C ARG A 122 15.84 9.94 -2.56
N THR A 123 15.52 10.23 -1.29
CA THR A 123 15.78 9.31 -0.18
C THR A 123 14.67 8.30 0.06
N GLY A 124 13.58 8.37 -0.71
CA GLY A 124 12.39 7.54 -0.50
C GLY A 124 11.33 8.18 0.38
N ARG A 125 11.62 9.33 1.01
CA ARG A 125 10.61 10.04 1.81
C ARG A 125 9.44 10.51 0.97
N LEU A 126 9.71 10.89 -0.29
CA LEU A 126 8.66 11.28 -1.22
C LEU A 126 7.72 10.11 -1.51
N ASP A 127 8.27 8.91 -1.71
CA ASP A 127 7.47 7.72 -1.96
C ASP A 127 6.57 7.41 -0.77
N SER A 128 7.10 7.52 0.45
CA SER A 128 6.32 7.27 1.67
C SER A 128 5.32 8.38 1.95
N ALA A 129 5.64 9.62 1.59
CA ALA A 129 4.66 10.72 1.67
C ALA A 129 3.51 10.49 0.70
N ALA A 130 3.79 9.99 -0.51
CA ALA A 130 2.74 9.61 -1.46
C ALA A 130 1.88 8.47 -0.89
N ALA A 131 2.50 7.46 -0.28
CA ALA A 131 1.76 6.38 0.37
C ALA A 131 0.86 6.91 1.50
N ALA A 132 1.32 7.88 2.28
CA ALA A 132 0.52 8.51 3.33
C ALA A 132 -0.72 9.20 2.76
N LEU A 133 -0.57 9.91 1.63
CA LEU A 133 -1.72 10.54 0.97
C LEU A 133 -2.72 9.51 0.43
N LEU A 134 -2.22 8.41 -0.12
CA LEU A 134 -3.09 7.32 -0.56
C LEU A 134 -3.89 6.75 0.61
N LEU A 135 -3.24 6.58 1.74
CA LEU A 135 -3.90 6.07 2.94
C LEU A 135 -4.97 7.03 3.45
N GLU A 136 -4.65 8.32 3.51
CA GLU A 136 -5.62 9.34 3.88
C GLU A 136 -6.84 9.33 2.94
N GLN A 137 -6.60 9.17 1.65
CA GLN A 137 -7.66 9.10 0.65
C GLN A 137 -8.56 7.89 0.90
N TRP A 138 -7.96 6.72 1.16
CA TRP A 138 -8.75 5.52 1.46
C TRP A 138 -9.60 5.69 2.72
N LEU A 139 -9.04 6.32 3.75
CA LEU A 139 -9.79 6.57 4.98
C LEU A 139 -11.01 7.46 4.75
N ARG A 140 -10.94 8.38 3.76
CA ARG A 140 -12.06 9.25 3.42
C ARG A 140 -13.05 8.63 2.44
N GLU A 141 -12.53 7.91 1.44
CA GLU A 141 -13.32 7.57 0.25
C GLU A 141 -13.49 6.06 0.02
N GLY A 142 -12.68 5.23 0.66
CA GLY A 142 -12.70 3.80 0.43
C GLY A 142 -11.97 3.40 -0.85
N SER A 143 -12.21 2.17 -1.31
CA SER A 143 -11.54 1.59 -2.48
C SER A 143 -12.20 2.05 -3.77
N VAL A 144 -11.38 2.32 -4.82
CA VAL A 144 -11.90 2.73 -6.14
C VAL A 144 -12.20 1.55 -7.04
N LEU A 145 -11.61 0.40 -6.79
CA LEU A 145 -11.85 -0.84 -7.51
C LEU A 145 -12.39 -1.87 -6.52
N GLU A 146 -12.96 -2.94 -7.05
CA GLU A 146 -13.41 -4.03 -6.19
C GLU A 146 -12.21 -4.57 -5.40
N PRO A 147 -12.29 -4.63 -4.06
CA PRO A 147 -11.19 -5.13 -3.25
C PRO A 147 -10.91 -6.61 -3.52
N ASP A 148 -9.64 -6.99 -3.43
CA ASP A 148 -9.23 -8.38 -3.48
C ASP A 148 -9.36 -8.98 -2.08
N PRO A 149 -10.03 -10.12 -1.91
CA PRO A 149 -10.14 -10.74 -0.59
C PRO A 149 -8.77 -11.24 -0.11
N ALA A 150 -8.65 -11.44 1.20
CA ALA A 150 -7.44 -12.01 1.76
C ALA A 150 -7.18 -13.39 1.15
N PRO A 151 -5.93 -13.70 0.76
CA PRO A 151 -5.61 -15.04 0.26
C PRO A 151 -5.72 -16.06 1.38
N PRO A 152 -5.94 -17.34 1.06
CA PRO A 152 -5.98 -18.37 2.08
C PRO A 152 -4.60 -18.51 2.74
N LEU A 153 -4.60 -18.83 4.03
CA LEU A 153 -3.36 -19.17 4.72
C LEU A 153 -2.87 -20.52 4.22
N PRO A 154 -1.54 -20.70 4.16
CA PRO A 154 -1.01 -22.01 3.78
C PRO A 154 -1.41 -23.08 4.79
N PRO A 155 -1.54 -24.35 4.37
CA PRO A 155 -1.88 -25.40 5.30
C PRO A 155 -0.79 -25.59 6.35
N LEU A 156 -1.20 -25.93 7.56
CA LEU A 156 -0.25 -26.27 8.62
C LEU A 156 0.39 -27.62 8.29
N CYS A 157 1.71 -27.65 8.39
CA CYS A 157 2.48 -28.90 8.16
C CYS A 157 2.79 -29.60 9.46
#